data_b35c34f2aab2908ee7ffca9c4ce4259a
#
_entry.id   b35c34f2aab2908ee7ffca9c4ce4259a
#
_cell.length_a   1.000
_cell.length_b   1.000
_cell.length_c   1.000
_cell.angle_alpha   90.00
_cell.angle_beta   90.00
_cell.angle_gamma   90.00
#
_symmetry.space_group_name_H-M   'P 1'
#
loop_
_entity.id
_entity.type
_entity.pdbx_description
1 polymer ?
#
loop_
_entity_poly.entity_id
_entity_poly.type
_entity_poly.pdbx_seq_one_letter_code
_entity_poly.pdbx_strand_id
1 'polypeptide(L)'
;MWRMNSSHSKLTDWGLAHVSIEKHFTILDVGCGGGRTVGKLAAIATQGKVYGLDYSEESVAATKKLNAPSIGAGRVEVRLGSVSNLPLSDGMFDLVTAVETHFWWPNLPADMSEIFRVLKPGGKLTIIAEVYKGANTTVSRLAEKYASRTGMALLSADEHRGLFVNAGYSDVQVIEKRDKGWICAMGRKP
;
A
#
# COMPACT_ATOMS: atom_id res chain seq x y z
N MET A 1 -12.42 12.63 -2.21
CA MET A 1 -11.28 12.45 -1.29
C MET A 1 -11.66 12.31 0.20
N TRP A 2 -12.40 13.22 0.82
CA TRP A 2 -12.76 13.11 2.27
C TRP A 2 -13.58 11.85 2.61
N ARG A 3 -14.53 11.44 1.77
CA ARG A 3 -15.30 10.18 1.94
C ARG A 3 -14.43 8.92 1.85
N MET A 4 -13.48 8.85 0.92
CA MET A 4 -12.56 7.72 0.78
C MET A 4 -11.68 7.57 2.02
N ASN A 5 -11.11 8.65 2.52
CA ASN A 5 -10.28 8.64 3.73
C ASN A 5 -11.01 8.11 4.98
N SER A 6 -12.33 8.32 5.12
CA SER A 6 -13.06 7.85 6.30
C SER A 6 -13.51 6.40 6.18
N SER A 7 -13.87 5.93 4.97
CA SER A 7 -14.33 4.55 4.74
C SER A 7 -13.20 3.54 4.90
N HIS A 8 -11.99 3.87 4.43
CA HIS A 8 -10.84 2.94 4.45
C HIS A 8 -10.06 2.93 5.77
N SER A 9 -10.41 3.79 6.76
CA SER A 9 -9.65 3.86 8.02
C SER A 9 -9.65 2.53 8.78
N LYS A 10 -10.81 1.85 8.89
CA LYS A 10 -10.93 0.56 9.56
C LYS A 10 -10.23 -0.58 8.81
N LEU A 11 -10.27 -0.53 7.48
CA LEU A 11 -9.53 -1.44 6.61
C LEU A 11 -8.01 -1.31 6.84
N THR A 12 -7.52 -0.06 6.81
CA THR A 12 -6.10 0.23 7.04
C THR A 12 -5.65 -0.26 8.42
N ASP A 13 -6.44 0.02 9.48
CA ASP A 13 -6.12 -0.43 10.84
C ASP A 13 -6.08 -1.96 10.93
N TRP A 14 -7.04 -2.64 10.31
CA TRP A 14 -7.06 -4.09 10.27
C TRP A 14 -5.84 -4.66 9.52
N GLY A 15 -5.51 -4.13 8.34
CA GLY A 15 -4.37 -4.60 7.57
C GLY A 15 -3.05 -4.36 8.27
N LEU A 16 -2.84 -3.17 8.83
CA LEU A 16 -1.62 -2.82 9.56
C LEU A 16 -1.44 -3.63 10.86
N ALA A 17 -2.52 -4.14 11.46
CA ALA A 17 -2.44 -5.03 12.64
C ALA A 17 -1.75 -6.38 12.34
N HIS A 18 -1.62 -6.76 11.06
CA HIS A 18 -0.89 -7.96 10.64
C HIS A 18 0.60 -7.71 10.35
N VAL A 19 1.05 -6.46 10.44
CA VAL A 19 2.41 -6.04 10.10
C VAL A 19 3.14 -5.56 11.35
N SER A 20 4.27 -6.18 11.69
CA SER A 20 5.17 -5.62 12.71
C SER A 20 5.85 -4.38 12.16
N ILE A 21 5.62 -3.25 12.79
CA ILE A 21 6.21 -1.95 12.45
C ILE A 21 7.04 -1.46 13.63
N GLU A 22 8.35 -1.35 13.43
CA GLU A 22 9.25 -0.88 14.47
C GLU A 22 9.35 0.66 14.47
N LYS A 23 9.61 1.25 15.63
CA LYS A 23 9.67 2.70 15.80
C LYS A 23 10.68 3.40 14.88
N HIS A 24 11.75 2.71 14.51
CA HIS A 24 12.85 3.25 13.70
C HIS A 24 12.70 2.99 12.19
N PHE A 25 11.64 2.33 11.73
CA PHE A 25 11.46 1.97 10.33
C PHE A 25 11.40 3.19 9.41
N THR A 26 12.04 3.05 8.25
CA THR A 26 11.81 3.91 7.08
C THR A 26 10.74 3.27 6.22
N ILE A 27 9.62 3.96 6.04
CA ILE A 27 8.40 3.40 5.43
C ILE A 27 8.01 4.21 4.20
N LEU A 28 7.56 3.53 3.14
CA LEU A 28 6.94 4.13 1.96
C LEU A 28 5.47 3.71 1.89
N ASP A 29 4.58 4.68 1.71
CA ASP A 29 3.18 4.46 1.35
C ASP A 29 2.96 4.84 -0.12
N VAL A 30 2.75 3.84 -0.98
CA VAL A 30 2.58 4.01 -2.44
C VAL A 30 1.11 4.20 -2.76
N GLY A 31 0.80 5.28 -3.48
CA GLY A 31 -0.58 5.71 -3.72
C GLY A 31 -1.19 6.27 -2.43
N CYS A 32 -0.48 7.19 -1.78
CA CYS A 32 -0.83 7.68 -0.44
C CYS A 32 -2.13 8.51 -0.36
N GLY A 33 -2.69 8.89 -1.51
CA GLY A 33 -4.00 9.55 -1.62
C GLY A 33 -4.14 10.78 -0.75
N GLY A 34 -5.09 10.75 0.19
CA GLY A 34 -5.34 11.84 1.13
C GLY A 34 -4.44 11.82 2.38
N GLY A 35 -3.47 10.92 2.49
CA GLY A 35 -2.41 10.92 3.49
C GLY A 35 -2.74 10.37 4.88
N ARG A 36 -3.90 9.74 5.07
CA ARG A 36 -4.26 9.15 6.38
C ARG A 36 -3.36 7.99 6.78
N THR A 37 -3.03 7.11 5.83
CA THR A 37 -2.11 5.99 6.06
C THR A 37 -0.74 6.52 6.44
N VAL A 38 -0.23 7.53 5.73
CA VAL A 38 1.04 8.21 6.06
C VAL A 38 1.03 8.73 7.51
N GLY A 39 -0.05 9.37 7.95
CA GLY A 39 -0.19 9.86 9.32
C GLY A 39 -0.20 8.73 10.36
N LYS A 40 -0.90 7.62 10.08
CA LYS A 40 -0.92 6.44 10.96
C LYS A 40 0.47 5.81 11.08
N LEU A 41 1.16 5.62 9.96
CA LEU A 41 2.52 5.09 9.93
C LEU A 41 3.51 5.99 10.69
N ALA A 42 3.40 7.31 10.52
CA ALA A 42 4.24 8.27 11.23
C ALA A 42 3.98 8.29 12.75
N ALA A 43 2.76 7.96 13.18
CA ALA A 43 2.42 7.81 14.60
C ALA A 43 3.02 6.53 15.23
N ILE A 44 3.26 5.49 14.42
CA ILE A 44 3.89 4.23 14.87
C ILE A 44 5.42 4.35 14.77
N ALA A 45 5.95 4.77 13.62
CA ALA A 45 7.38 4.90 13.36
C ALA A 45 7.93 6.23 13.95
N THR A 46 7.87 6.38 15.27
CA THR A 46 8.15 7.64 15.98
C THR A 46 9.61 8.09 15.91
N GLN A 47 10.53 7.18 15.63
CA GLN A 47 11.99 7.40 15.50
C GLN A 47 12.47 7.22 14.06
N GLY A 48 11.56 6.84 13.15
CA GLY A 48 11.81 6.61 11.74
C GLY A 48 11.31 7.74 10.85
N LYS A 49 11.23 7.45 9.56
CA LYS A 49 10.73 8.39 8.55
C LYS A 49 9.72 7.72 7.64
N VAL A 50 8.64 8.43 7.31
CA VAL A 50 7.59 7.95 6.41
C VAL A 50 7.60 8.77 5.13
N TYR A 51 7.59 8.08 4.01
CA TYR A 51 7.45 8.66 2.68
C TYR A 51 6.06 8.35 2.15
N GLY A 52 5.36 9.35 1.64
CA GLY A 52 4.15 9.19 0.85
C GLY A 52 4.47 9.47 -0.62
N LEU A 53 4.00 8.62 -1.52
CA LEU A 53 4.13 8.83 -2.95
C LEU A 53 2.77 8.66 -3.63
N ASP A 54 2.43 9.59 -4.52
CA ASP A 54 1.23 9.51 -5.34
C ASP A 54 1.52 10.15 -6.71
N TYR A 55 0.86 9.66 -7.77
CA TYR A 55 0.98 10.23 -9.11
C TYR A 55 0.10 11.46 -9.32
N SER A 56 -0.87 11.71 -8.43
CA SER A 56 -1.79 12.84 -8.46
C SER A 56 -1.26 14.01 -7.65
N GLU A 57 -1.08 15.16 -8.27
CA GLU A 57 -0.71 16.41 -7.59
C GLU A 57 -1.71 16.79 -6.50
N GLU A 58 -3.02 16.55 -6.75
CA GLU A 58 -4.08 16.79 -5.76
C GLU A 58 -3.92 15.92 -4.52
N SER A 59 -3.61 14.62 -4.70
CA SER A 59 -3.33 13.68 -3.62
C SER A 59 -2.10 14.09 -2.82
N VAL A 60 -1.03 14.46 -3.50
CA VAL A 60 0.20 14.97 -2.88
C VAL A 60 -0.07 16.23 -2.05
N ALA A 61 -0.82 17.19 -2.60
CA ALA A 61 -1.18 18.42 -1.89
C ALA A 61 -2.03 18.13 -0.64
N ALA A 62 -3.03 17.24 -0.77
CA ALA A 62 -3.88 16.82 0.34
C ALA A 62 -3.08 16.11 1.45
N THR A 63 -2.18 15.20 1.06
CA THR A 63 -1.29 14.48 1.99
C THR A 63 -0.35 15.44 2.72
N LYS A 64 0.25 16.41 2.00
CA LYS A 64 1.10 17.44 2.60
C LYS A 64 0.34 18.29 3.62
N LYS A 65 -0.88 18.72 3.26
CA LYS A 65 -1.74 19.49 4.16
C LYS A 65 -2.09 18.72 5.44
N LEU A 66 -2.49 17.46 5.31
CA LEU A 66 -2.89 16.63 6.44
C LEU A 66 -1.72 16.33 7.39
N ASN A 67 -0.52 16.14 6.85
CA ASN A 67 0.66 15.72 7.61
C ASN A 67 1.66 16.87 7.85
N ALA A 68 1.24 18.14 7.71
CA ALA A 68 2.10 19.31 7.83
C ALA A 68 2.96 19.35 9.12
N PRO A 69 2.43 19.02 10.31
CA PRO A 69 3.26 18.98 11.53
C PRO A 69 4.39 17.94 11.46
N SER A 70 4.11 16.75 10.93
CA SER A 70 5.10 15.67 10.79
C SER A 70 6.13 15.98 9.69
N ILE A 71 5.73 16.71 8.66
CA ILE A 71 6.64 17.21 7.62
C ILE A 71 7.57 18.27 8.20
N GLY A 72 7.02 19.24 8.96
CA GLY A 72 7.82 20.26 9.63
C GLY A 72 8.81 19.71 10.64
N ALA A 73 8.49 18.57 11.26
CA ALA A 73 9.38 17.82 12.15
C ALA A 73 10.39 16.91 11.39
N GLY A 74 10.40 16.90 10.05
CA GLY A 74 11.29 16.07 9.23
C GLY A 74 10.96 14.56 9.20
N ARG A 75 9.85 14.14 9.82
CA ARG A 75 9.46 12.73 9.94
C ARG A 75 8.60 12.22 8.79
N VAL A 76 8.01 13.10 8.00
CA VAL A 76 7.23 12.77 6.81
C VAL A 76 7.78 13.53 5.61
N GLU A 77 7.86 12.84 4.48
CA GLU A 77 8.18 13.42 3.17
C GLU A 77 7.14 12.95 2.15
N VAL A 78 6.67 13.85 1.28
CA VAL A 78 5.65 13.50 0.27
C VAL A 78 6.15 13.89 -1.11
N ARG A 79 6.17 12.93 -2.02
CA ARG A 79 6.65 13.07 -3.41
C ARG A 79 5.55 12.82 -4.42
N LEU A 80 5.61 13.55 -5.53
CA LEU A 80 4.88 13.23 -6.75
C LEU A 80 5.68 12.16 -7.50
N GLY A 81 5.02 11.10 -7.97
CA GLY A 81 5.68 10.05 -8.73
C GLY A 81 4.78 8.85 -8.99
N SER A 82 5.22 7.99 -9.90
CA SER A 82 4.56 6.74 -10.25
C SER A 82 5.27 5.56 -9.58
N VAL A 83 4.49 4.53 -9.24
CA VAL A 83 5.02 3.23 -8.78
C VAL A 83 5.91 2.56 -9.83
N SER A 84 5.65 2.83 -11.12
CA SER A 84 6.41 2.24 -12.24
C SER A 84 7.82 2.81 -12.41
N ASN A 85 8.15 3.91 -11.72
CA ASN A 85 9.48 4.52 -11.70
C ASN A 85 9.61 5.35 -10.42
N LEU A 86 9.96 4.69 -9.33
CA LEU A 86 10.08 5.33 -8.02
C LEU A 86 11.33 6.22 -7.97
N PRO A 87 11.18 7.55 -7.70
CA PRO A 87 12.31 8.47 -7.58
C PRO A 87 13.00 8.30 -6.20
N LEU A 88 13.37 7.06 -5.89
CA LEU A 88 13.86 6.60 -4.59
C LEU A 88 15.01 5.61 -4.78
N SER A 89 15.97 5.61 -3.86
CA SER A 89 17.15 4.75 -3.93
C SER A 89 16.83 3.29 -3.65
N ASP A 90 17.65 2.39 -4.17
CA ASP A 90 17.62 0.96 -3.86
C ASP A 90 17.81 0.72 -2.35
N GLY A 91 17.14 -0.27 -1.81
CA GLY A 91 17.35 -0.72 -0.43
C GLY A 91 17.09 0.34 0.63
N MET A 92 16.13 1.23 0.40
CA MET A 92 15.85 2.36 1.30
C MET A 92 14.84 2.04 2.40
N PHE A 93 13.88 1.14 2.16
CA PHE A 93 12.72 0.98 3.02
C PHE A 93 12.70 -0.35 3.78
N ASP A 94 12.33 -0.28 5.05
CA ASP A 94 12.04 -1.44 5.91
C ASP A 94 10.64 -2.00 5.61
N LEU A 95 9.70 -1.10 5.22
CA LEU A 95 8.33 -1.46 4.88
C LEU A 95 7.84 -0.59 3.71
N VAL A 96 7.15 -1.22 2.76
CA VAL A 96 6.32 -0.51 1.77
C VAL A 96 4.87 -0.93 1.97
N THR A 97 3.96 0.03 2.02
CA THR A 97 2.51 -0.19 2.07
C THR A 97 1.84 0.27 0.78
N ALA A 98 0.82 -0.47 0.36
CA ALA A 98 -0.05 -0.13 -0.76
C ALA A 98 -1.50 -0.38 -0.33
N VAL A 99 -2.22 0.69 0.03
CA VAL A 99 -3.58 0.60 0.55
C VAL A 99 -4.56 1.11 -0.50
N GLU A 100 -5.42 0.23 -1.02
CA GLU A 100 -6.45 0.56 -2.04
C GLU A 100 -5.87 1.15 -3.34
N THR A 101 -4.67 0.78 -3.75
CA THR A 101 -3.98 1.40 -4.88
C THR A 101 -3.50 0.44 -5.97
N HIS A 102 -3.10 -0.80 -5.63
CA HIS A 102 -2.49 -1.75 -6.57
C HIS A 102 -3.38 -2.11 -7.76
N PHE A 103 -4.70 -1.97 -7.64
CA PHE A 103 -5.65 -2.20 -8.75
C PHE A 103 -5.40 -1.32 -9.97
N TRP A 104 -4.77 -0.15 -9.77
CA TRP A 104 -4.55 0.90 -10.76
C TRP A 104 -3.10 0.99 -11.22
N TRP A 105 -2.25 0.08 -10.77
CA TRP A 105 -0.87 0.06 -11.20
C TRP A 105 -0.77 -0.32 -12.67
N PRO A 106 0.00 0.42 -13.48
CA PRO A 106 0.04 0.24 -14.94
C PRO A 106 0.53 -1.13 -15.38
N ASN A 107 1.49 -1.71 -14.63
CA ASN A 107 2.08 -3.01 -14.91
C ASN A 107 2.46 -3.72 -13.61
N LEU A 108 1.50 -4.43 -13.00
CA LEU A 108 1.67 -5.09 -11.71
C LEU A 108 3.00 -5.85 -11.55
N PRO A 109 3.45 -6.73 -12.49
CA PRO A 109 4.72 -7.43 -12.36
C PRO A 109 5.93 -6.49 -12.32
N ALA A 110 6.00 -5.50 -13.20
CA ALA A 110 7.08 -4.54 -13.24
C ALA A 110 7.06 -3.61 -12.02
N ASP A 111 5.88 -3.17 -11.61
CA ASP A 111 5.68 -2.29 -10.45
C ASP A 111 6.05 -3.00 -9.13
N MET A 112 5.77 -4.31 -9.03
CA MET A 112 6.24 -5.14 -7.91
C MET A 112 7.77 -5.25 -7.87
N SER A 113 8.43 -5.34 -9.03
CA SER A 113 9.89 -5.36 -9.12
C SER A 113 10.51 -4.03 -8.70
N GLU A 114 9.84 -2.92 -9.03
CA GLU A 114 10.29 -1.58 -8.64
C GLU A 114 10.17 -1.37 -7.13
N ILE A 115 9.09 -1.85 -6.52
CA ILE A 115 8.95 -1.86 -5.05
C ILE A 115 10.00 -2.78 -4.42
N PHE A 116 10.24 -3.94 -5.01
CA PHE A 116 11.28 -4.87 -4.54
C PHE A 116 12.68 -4.22 -4.56
N ARG A 117 12.99 -3.42 -5.58
CA ARG A 117 14.25 -2.67 -5.67
C ARG A 117 14.47 -1.75 -4.49
N VAL A 118 13.46 -0.96 -4.12
CA VAL A 118 13.58 0.04 -3.05
C VAL A 118 13.51 -0.53 -1.64
N LEU A 119 13.05 -1.77 -1.47
CA LEU A 119 13.08 -2.48 -0.19
C LEU A 119 14.50 -2.90 0.18
N LYS A 120 14.83 -2.78 1.46
CA LYS A 120 16.03 -3.39 2.06
C LYS A 120 15.93 -4.92 2.00
N PRO A 121 17.06 -5.67 2.01
CA PRO A 121 17.04 -7.08 2.41
C PRO A 121 16.32 -7.23 3.75
N GLY A 122 15.39 -8.19 3.86
CA GLY A 122 14.53 -8.35 5.04
C GLY A 122 13.33 -7.41 5.10
N GLY A 123 13.28 -6.36 4.28
CA GLY A 123 12.16 -5.43 4.20
C GLY A 123 10.89 -6.08 3.64
N LYS A 124 9.73 -5.50 3.92
CA LYS A 124 8.42 -6.08 3.59
C LYS A 124 7.59 -5.17 2.69
N LEU A 125 6.85 -5.80 1.78
CA LEU A 125 5.71 -5.17 1.10
C LEU A 125 4.42 -5.67 1.73
N THR A 126 3.45 -4.75 1.92
CA THR A 126 2.10 -5.07 2.37
C THR A 126 1.08 -4.38 1.47
N ILE A 127 0.22 -5.18 0.84
CA ILE A 127 -0.94 -4.72 0.05
C ILE A 127 -2.20 -4.94 0.89
N ILE A 128 -3.02 -3.91 1.05
CA ILE A 128 -4.28 -3.95 1.82
C ILE A 128 -5.40 -3.46 0.90
N ALA A 129 -6.48 -4.26 0.78
CA ALA A 129 -7.59 -3.92 -0.08
C ALA A 129 -8.96 -4.32 0.49
N GLU A 130 -10.00 -3.52 0.19
CA GLU A 130 -11.37 -3.78 0.63
C GLU A 130 -12.13 -4.74 -0.28
N VAL A 131 -11.55 -5.07 -1.45
CA VAL A 131 -12.12 -5.99 -2.42
C VAL A 131 -11.05 -6.91 -3.00
N TYR A 132 -11.45 -8.16 -3.26
CA TYR A 132 -10.64 -9.12 -4.01
C TYR A 132 -11.57 -10.08 -4.77
N LYS A 133 -11.09 -10.66 -5.85
CA LYS A 133 -11.85 -11.59 -6.71
C LYS A 133 -12.18 -12.87 -5.95
N GLY A 134 -13.44 -13.25 -5.99
CA GLY A 134 -13.95 -14.43 -5.27
C GLY A 134 -14.36 -14.17 -3.81
N ALA A 135 -14.25 -12.94 -3.30
CA ALA A 135 -14.87 -12.57 -2.03
C ALA A 135 -16.40 -12.52 -2.18
N ASN A 136 -17.11 -13.26 -1.34
CA ASN A 136 -18.56 -13.40 -1.48
C ASN A 136 -19.33 -12.24 -0.78
N THR A 137 -18.95 -10.99 -1.09
CA THR A 137 -19.66 -9.79 -0.62
C THR A 137 -20.33 -9.05 -1.78
N THR A 138 -21.34 -8.23 -1.48
CA THR A 138 -22.00 -7.39 -2.50
C THR A 138 -21.00 -6.43 -3.15
N VAL A 139 -20.12 -5.85 -2.33
CA VAL A 139 -19.10 -4.89 -2.81
C VAL A 139 -18.10 -5.58 -3.74
N SER A 140 -17.61 -6.78 -3.38
CA SER A 140 -16.67 -7.52 -4.23
C SER A 140 -17.29 -7.96 -5.55
N ARG A 141 -18.56 -8.39 -5.56
CA ARG A 141 -19.28 -8.72 -6.82
C ARG A 141 -19.46 -7.51 -7.73
N LEU A 142 -19.72 -6.33 -7.16
CA LEU A 142 -19.77 -5.07 -7.94
C LEU A 142 -18.39 -4.69 -8.47
N ALA A 143 -17.32 -4.87 -7.66
CA ALA A 143 -15.96 -4.63 -8.09
C ALA A 143 -15.52 -5.56 -9.23
N GLU A 144 -15.88 -6.85 -9.20
CA GLU A 144 -15.64 -7.79 -10.29
C GLU A 144 -16.31 -7.33 -11.60
N LYS A 145 -17.58 -6.90 -11.51
CA LYS A 145 -18.31 -6.37 -12.67
C LYS A 145 -17.70 -5.06 -13.19
N TYR A 146 -17.18 -4.22 -12.33
CA TYR A 146 -16.49 -2.98 -12.71
C TYR A 146 -15.12 -3.31 -13.33
N ALA A 147 -14.34 -4.18 -12.73
CA ALA A 147 -13.02 -4.60 -13.22
C ALA A 147 -13.09 -5.17 -14.65
N SER A 148 -14.11 -5.99 -14.96
CA SER A 148 -14.30 -6.55 -16.31
C SER A 148 -14.56 -5.50 -17.40
N ARG A 149 -14.91 -4.27 -17.02
CA ARG A 149 -15.22 -3.16 -17.95
C ARG A 149 -14.11 -2.13 -18.03
N THR A 150 -13.30 -2.00 -17.01
CA THR A 150 -12.32 -0.90 -16.85
C THR A 150 -10.87 -1.36 -16.95
N GLY A 151 -10.62 -2.67 -16.93
CA GLY A 151 -9.26 -3.20 -16.84
C GLY A 151 -8.62 -3.06 -15.47
N MET A 152 -9.39 -2.72 -14.41
CA MET A 152 -8.91 -2.72 -13.03
C MET A 152 -8.38 -4.11 -12.66
N ALA A 153 -7.17 -4.20 -12.13
CA ALA A 153 -6.52 -5.44 -11.76
C ALA A 153 -7.09 -5.99 -10.44
N LEU A 154 -8.22 -6.70 -10.52
CA LEU A 154 -8.83 -7.34 -9.37
C LEU A 154 -8.33 -8.79 -9.25
N LEU A 155 -7.52 -9.05 -8.24
CA LEU A 155 -6.87 -10.34 -8.00
C LEU A 155 -7.63 -11.15 -6.94
N SER A 156 -7.60 -12.49 -7.06
CA SER A 156 -7.99 -13.42 -5.99
C SER A 156 -6.89 -13.54 -4.93
N ALA A 157 -7.16 -14.24 -3.83
CA ALA A 157 -6.14 -14.51 -2.81
C ALA A 157 -4.94 -15.27 -3.38
N ASP A 158 -5.18 -16.27 -4.24
CA ASP A 158 -4.12 -17.04 -4.88
C ASP A 158 -3.34 -16.22 -5.92
N GLU A 159 -4.03 -15.37 -6.68
CA GLU A 159 -3.38 -14.44 -7.62
C GLU A 159 -2.52 -13.42 -6.89
N HIS A 160 -2.93 -12.90 -5.71
CA HIS A 160 -2.06 -12.08 -4.87
C HIS A 160 -0.81 -12.85 -4.41
N ARG A 161 -0.99 -14.10 -3.95
CA ARG A 161 0.14 -14.95 -3.55
C ARG A 161 1.11 -15.15 -4.71
N GLY A 162 0.60 -15.51 -5.89
CA GLY A 162 1.39 -15.69 -7.12
C GLY A 162 2.14 -14.42 -7.51
N LEU A 163 1.51 -13.25 -7.41
CA LEU A 163 2.13 -11.95 -7.69
C LEU A 163 3.38 -11.70 -6.83
N PHE A 164 3.29 -11.96 -5.51
CA PHE A 164 4.44 -11.83 -4.61
C PHE A 164 5.54 -12.85 -4.90
N VAL A 165 5.18 -14.13 -5.06
CA VAL A 165 6.16 -15.21 -5.33
C VAL A 165 6.90 -14.95 -6.64
N ASN A 166 6.18 -14.59 -7.70
CA ASN A 166 6.76 -14.32 -9.02
C ASN A 166 7.68 -13.07 -9.01
N ALA A 167 7.45 -12.13 -8.11
CA ALA A 167 8.30 -10.95 -7.92
C ALA A 167 9.51 -11.22 -6.99
N GLY A 168 9.71 -12.46 -6.51
CA GLY A 168 10.87 -12.87 -5.71
C GLY A 168 10.72 -12.68 -4.20
N TYR A 169 9.52 -12.37 -3.70
CA TYR A 169 9.29 -12.27 -2.26
C TYR A 169 9.24 -13.65 -1.59
N SER A 170 9.81 -13.75 -0.39
CA SER A 170 9.69 -14.89 0.52
C SER A 170 8.64 -14.64 1.61
N ASP A 171 8.35 -15.66 2.42
CA ASP A 171 7.44 -15.60 3.58
C ASP A 171 6.07 -15.00 3.21
N VAL A 172 5.55 -15.33 2.02
CA VAL A 172 4.32 -14.74 1.47
C VAL A 172 3.11 -15.20 2.27
N GLN A 173 2.39 -14.25 2.84
CA GLN A 173 1.14 -14.46 3.57
C GLN A 173 0.02 -13.70 2.90
N VAL A 174 -1.15 -14.33 2.83
CA VAL A 174 -2.40 -13.71 2.35
C VAL A 174 -3.47 -13.98 3.38
N ILE A 175 -4.01 -12.93 3.96
CA ILE A 175 -5.00 -12.96 5.03
C ILE A 175 -6.29 -12.35 4.49
N GLU A 176 -7.38 -13.10 4.60
CA GLU A 176 -8.71 -12.70 4.16
C GLU A 176 -9.61 -12.40 5.35
N LYS A 177 -10.34 -11.30 5.32
CA LYS A 177 -11.47 -11.03 6.20
C LYS A 177 -12.75 -11.21 5.40
N ARG A 178 -13.17 -12.46 5.27
CA ARG A 178 -14.22 -12.91 4.32
C ARG A 178 -15.56 -12.22 4.52
N ASP A 179 -15.95 -11.94 5.78
CA ASP A 179 -17.21 -11.25 6.13
C ASP A 179 -17.24 -9.79 5.62
N LYS A 180 -16.07 -9.19 5.38
CA LYS A 180 -15.91 -7.83 4.86
C LYS A 180 -15.45 -7.79 3.40
N GLY A 181 -14.95 -8.89 2.86
CA GLY A 181 -14.29 -8.92 1.57
C GLY A 181 -12.91 -8.27 1.57
N TRP A 182 -12.27 -8.09 2.73
CA TRP A 182 -10.96 -7.47 2.85
C TRP A 182 -9.83 -8.47 2.70
N ILE A 183 -8.74 -8.01 2.12
CA ILE A 183 -7.52 -8.80 1.94
C ILE A 183 -6.30 -8.01 2.39
N CYS A 184 -5.36 -8.72 3.01
CA CYS A 184 -4.02 -8.24 3.33
C CYS A 184 -3.01 -9.26 2.80
N ALA A 185 -2.24 -8.89 1.79
CA ALA A 185 -1.17 -9.71 1.24
C ALA A 185 0.18 -9.10 1.59
N MET A 186 1.12 -9.90 2.06
CA MET A 186 2.44 -9.44 2.45
C MET A 186 3.52 -10.44 2.06
N GLY A 187 4.73 -9.93 1.84
CA GLY A 187 5.92 -10.73 1.56
C GLY A 187 7.18 -9.98 1.96
N ARG A 188 8.25 -10.74 2.18
CA ARG A 188 9.56 -10.24 2.60
C ARG A 188 10.56 -10.33 1.45
N LYS A 189 11.36 -9.30 1.23
CA LYS A 189 12.56 -9.39 0.37
C LYS A 189 13.61 -10.24 1.10
N PRO A 190 14.12 -11.32 0.48
CA PRO A 190 15.17 -12.16 1.06
C PRO A 190 16.42 -11.39 1.51
#